data_14da782680f32564c4600c959d0778ab
#
_entry.id   14da782680f32564c4600c959d0778ab
#
_cell.length_a   1.000
_cell.length_b   1.000
_cell.length_c   1.000
_cell.angle_alpha   90.00
_cell.angle_beta   90.00
_cell.angle_gamma   90.00
#
_symmetry.space_group_name_H-M   'P 1'
#
loop_
_entity.id
_entity.type
_entity.pdbx_description
1 polymer ?
#
loop_
_entity_poly.entity_id
_entity_poly.type
_entity_poly.pdbx_seq_one_letter_code
_entity_poly.pdbx_strand_id
1 'polypeptide(L)'
;MVFSKTPHCMMKLALFFGVLLLGILPALSGEAGILEQVEKEMVERADRVRPAVVSLSPYVFKGAVGQKEPNKGRPANAGAGAIYDAEKGLIVTNSHVVRNVQKIKVTLKGGREIIGEVLGADEDTDLAVVQISSETPLAEVAFGDSSKVRVGQLVVAVGNPYGLNDTTTFGIISGLKRENVNLSRYEDFIQTDASINPGNSGGPLLNIKGEVIGINTAIINYAQSIGFSIPSNMVKHVVAQLVEHGEVHRGWLGVGIDPVSEEVAEEIKVQAGKGVIINSVFEGDPAGRAGLKVGDIILRIGGSEVNSPSSMIRVIGSITPGQSINLDILRKGEHKVVPVKLESRKRKTTQLAILPPTRPSGLGFTVVNSEKDSKQPGGVLVSQVNPKSSAASKGLQLGDLIVAVNGETVENQHEFDGIVNKIKGGSPAFLLVWRNDEKFHLGLVREK
;
A
#
# COMPACT_ATOMS: atom_id res chain seq x y z
N MET A 1 -15.88 -85.41 54.84
CA MET A 1 -16.96 -84.45 54.99
C MET A 1 -16.50 -83.21 54.33
N VAL A 2 -16.86 -82.96 53.15
CA VAL A 2 -18.01 -82.23 52.59
C VAL A 2 -18.03 -80.73 52.95
N PHE A 3 -17.89 -79.89 51.97
CA PHE A 3 -18.71 -78.71 51.51
C PHE A 3 -17.80 -77.75 50.75
N SER A 4 -17.84 -77.68 49.43
CA SER A 4 -18.77 -76.96 48.56
C SER A 4 -19.09 -75.54 49.01
N LYS A 5 -18.64 -74.50 48.26
CA LYS A 5 -19.35 -73.24 47.98
C LYS A 5 -18.53 -72.45 46.95
N THR A 6 -18.96 -72.46 45.81
CA THR A 6 -19.75 -71.53 44.94
C THR A 6 -19.00 -70.31 44.39
N PRO A 7 -18.89 -70.21 43.08
CA PRO A 7 -18.24 -69.08 42.37
C PRO A 7 -19.26 -68.06 41.92
N HIS A 8 -19.94 -67.33 42.82
CA HIS A 8 -20.95 -66.31 42.41
C HIS A 8 -20.52 -64.88 42.68
N CYS A 9 -19.39 -64.65 43.34
CA CYS A 9 -18.95 -63.28 43.68
C CYS A 9 -18.03 -62.66 42.66
N MET A 10 -17.33 -63.44 41.86
CA MET A 10 -16.40 -62.89 40.84
C MET A 10 -17.09 -62.46 39.52
N MET A 11 -18.29 -62.97 39.23
CA MET A 11 -19.00 -62.59 37.98
C MET A 11 -19.71 -61.21 38.04
N LYS A 12 -20.06 -60.78 39.24
CA LYS A 12 -20.69 -59.43 39.41
C LYS A 12 -19.66 -58.28 39.41
N LEU A 13 -18.39 -58.53 39.71
CA LEU A 13 -17.34 -57.55 39.67
C LEU A 13 -16.82 -57.29 38.25
N ALA A 14 -16.81 -58.30 37.38
CA ALA A 14 -16.42 -58.18 35.98
C ALA A 14 -17.47 -57.41 35.13
N LEU A 15 -18.77 -57.49 35.46
CA LEU A 15 -19.81 -56.71 34.76
C LEU A 15 -19.80 -55.22 35.16
N PHE A 16 -19.37 -54.87 36.38
CA PHE A 16 -19.31 -53.48 36.80
C PHE A 16 -18.11 -52.73 36.23
N PHE A 17 -16.96 -53.42 35.96
CA PHE A 17 -15.80 -52.83 35.28
C PHE A 17 -15.98 -52.73 33.76
N GLY A 18 -16.75 -53.65 33.14
CA GLY A 18 -17.05 -53.59 31.71
C GLY A 18 -18.01 -52.46 31.33
N VAL A 19 -18.93 -52.08 32.21
CA VAL A 19 -19.88 -50.96 31.95
C VAL A 19 -19.21 -49.61 32.22
N LEU A 20 -18.19 -49.54 33.11
CA LEU A 20 -17.45 -48.30 33.39
C LEU A 20 -16.43 -47.93 32.28
N LEU A 21 -15.94 -48.93 31.51
CA LEU A 21 -15.03 -48.71 30.39
C LEU A 21 -15.76 -48.31 29.06
N LEU A 22 -17.05 -48.66 28.92
CA LEU A 22 -17.84 -48.25 27.75
C LEU A 22 -18.45 -46.86 27.85
N GLY A 23 -18.44 -46.25 29.03
CA GLY A 23 -19.00 -44.90 29.26
C GLY A 23 -18.03 -43.74 29.06
N ILE A 24 -16.72 -44.02 28.85
CA ILE A 24 -15.67 -42.98 28.73
C ILE A 24 -15.22 -42.74 27.27
N LEU A 25 -15.62 -43.58 26.32
CA LEU A 25 -15.20 -43.47 24.92
C LEU A 25 -15.93 -42.45 24.03
N PRO A 26 -17.10 -41.88 24.36
CA PRO A 26 -17.65 -40.85 23.50
C PRO A 26 -17.18 -39.39 23.78
N ALA A 27 -16.41 -39.18 24.87
CA ALA A 27 -16.02 -37.81 25.24
C ALA A 27 -14.73 -37.29 24.54
N LEU A 28 -13.95 -38.17 23.91
CA LEU A 28 -12.71 -37.80 23.19
C LEU A 28 -12.90 -37.55 21.69
N SER A 29 -14.04 -37.92 21.13
CA SER A 29 -14.33 -37.70 19.70
C SER A 29 -14.96 -36.34 19.38
N GLY A 30 -15.35 -35.55 20.39
CA GLY A 30 -16.00 -34.23 20.18
C GLY A 30 -15.02 -33.09 19.92
N GLU A 31 -13.81 -33.14 20.51
CA GLU A 31 -12.85 -32.06 20.32
C GLU A 31 -12.07 -32.14 19.01
N ALA A 32 -11.79 -33.37 18.54
CA ALA A 32 -11.17 -33.56 17.24
C ALA A 32 -12.10 -33.12 16.09
N GLY A 33 -13.42 -33.29 16.24
CA GLY A 33 -14.40 -32.91 15.22
C GLY A 33 -14.52 -31.41 14.94
N ILE A 34 -14.30 -30.52 15.94
CA ILE A 34 -14.40 -29.08 15.76
C ILE A 34 -13.21 -28.54 14.94
N LEU A 35 -12.00 -28.96 15.25
CA LEU A 35 -10.80 -28.56 14.52
C LEU A 35 -10.82 -29.07 13.08
N GLU A 36 -11.27 -30.29 12.87
CA GLU A 36 -11.43 -30.91 11.54
C GLU A 36 -12.50 -30.17 10.71
N GLN A 37 -13.57 -29.73 11.35
CA GLN A 37 -14.61 -28.91 10.71
C GLN A 37 -14.09 -27.54 10.32
N VAL A 38 -13.31 -26.87 11.20
CA VAL A 38 -12.67 -25.57 10.91
C VAL A 38 -11.70 -25.71 9.75
N GLU A 39 -10.82 -26.73 9.76
CA GLU A 39 -9.89 -27.01 8.67
C GLU A 39 -10.63 -27.20 7.34
N LYS A 40 -11.65 -28.06 7.33
CA LYS A 40 -12.46 -28.35 6.14
C LYS A 40 -13.10 -27.07 5.58
N GLU A 41 -13.74 -26.27 6.44
CA GLU A 41 -14.35 -25.00 5.99
C GLU A 41 -13.31 -24.04 5.42
N MET A 42 -12.14 -23.92 6.03
CA MET A 42 -11.06 -23.05 5.56
C MET A 42 -10.55 -23.49 4.16
N VAL A 43 -10.32 -24.79 3.97
CA VAL A 43 -9.91 -25.35 2.67
C VAL A 43 -10.98 -25.10 1.61
N GLU A 44 -12.25 -25.40 1.92
CA GLU A 44 -13.36 -25.19 0.99
C GLU A 44 -13.53 -23.70 0.60
N ARG A 45 -13.33 -22.76 1.55
CA ARG A 45 -13.39 -21.33 1.25
C ARG A 45 -12.23 -20.89 0.36
N ALA A 46 -11.01 -21.34 0.66
CA ALA A 46 -9.85 -21.05 -0.17
C ALA A 46 -10.04 -21.60 -1.60
N ASP A 47 -10.51 -22.84 -1.75
CA ASP A 47 -10.75 -23.50 -3.04
C ASP A 47 -11.80 -22.77 -3.88
N ARG A 48 -12.84 -22.21 -3.25
CA ARG A 48 -13.89 -21.44 -3.91
C ARG A 48 -13.37 -20.11 -4.45
N VAL A 49 -12.44 -19.46 -3.75
CA VAL A 49 -11.91 -18.15 -4.12
C VAL A 49 -10.74 -18.24 -5.10
N ARG A 50 -9.93 -19.31 -5.04
CA ARG A 50 -8.75 -19.50 -5.92
C ARG A 50 -9.00 -19.26 -7.42
N PRO A 51 -10.16 -19.66 -8.03
CA PRO A 51 -10.42 -19.39 -9.44
C PRO A 51 -10.49 -17.89 -9.80
N ALA A 52 -10.78 -17.03 -8.82
CA ALA A 52 -10.83 -15.58 -8.98
C ALA A 52 -9.49 -14.89 -8.70
N VAL A 53 -8.47 -15.64 -8.23
CA VAL A 53 -7.12 -15.09 -7.99
C VAL A 53 -6.23 -15.34 -9.19
N VAL A 54 -5.62 -14.28 -9.71
CA VAL A 54 -4.82 -14.32 -10.93
C VAL A 54 -3.37 -13.96 -10.63
N SER A 55 -2.46 -14.44 -11.49
CA SER A 55 -1.08 -13.95 -11.52
C SER A 55 -0.96 -12.81 -12.50
N LEU A 56 -0.23 -11.77 -12.10
CA LEU A 56 0.09 -10.61 -12.91
C LEU A 56 1.59 -10.54 -13.15
N SER A 57 2.01 -10.39 -14.39
CA SER A 57 3.42 -10.27 -14.75
C SER A 57 3.62 -9.29 -15.92
N PRO A 58 4.79 -8.60 -16.00
CA PRO A 58 5.05 -7.70 -17.11
C PRO A 58 4.87 -8.38 -18.46
N TYR A 59 4.17 -7.69 -19.37
CA TYR A 59 4.03 -8.13 -20.76
C TYR A 59 5.22 -7.63 -21.58
N VAL A 60 6.01 -8.55 -22.13
CA VAL A 60 7.13 -8.23 -23.01
C VAL A 60 6.67 -8.41 -24.45
N PHE A 61 6.64 -7.33 -25.26
CA PHE A 61 6.36 -7.43 -26.69
C PHE A 61 7.46 -8.24 -27.39
N LYS A 62 7.10 -9.35 -28.01
CA LYS A 62 7.98 -10.06 -28.94
C LYS A 62 8.18 -9.18 -30.17
N GLY A 63 9.30 -8.47 -30.24
CA GLY A 63 9.61 -7.60 -31.38
C GLY A 63 10.40 -6.33 -31.07
N ALA A 64 10.64 -5.99 -29.82
CA ALA A 64 11.54 -4.89 -29.48
C ALA A 64 13.00 -5.34 -29.69
N VAL A 65 13.54 -5.02 -30.86
CA VAL A 65 14.95 -5.26 -31.21
C VAL A 65 15.83 -4.54 -30.19
N GLY A 66 16.59 -5.29 -29.38
CA GLY A 66 17.57 -4.75 -28.43
C GLY A 66 17.23 -4.92 -26.94
N GLN A 67 16.05 -5.39 -26.56
CA GLN A 67 15.80 -5.80 -25.17
C GLN A 67 16.27 -7.25 -24.98
N LYS A 68 17.33 -7.44 -24.15
CA LYS A 68 17.70 -8.77 -23.66
C LYS A 68 16.46 -9.38 -23.02
N GLU A 69 16.15 -10.63 -23.36
CA GLU A 69 15.14 -11.38 -22.61
C GLU A 69 15.38 -11.17 -21.12
N PRO A 70 14.32 -10.85 -20.34
CA PRO A 70 14.50 -10.74 -18.91
C PRO A 70 15.14 -12.05 -18.43
N ASN A 71 16.24 -11.91 -17.70
CA ASN A 71 16.94 -13.05 -17.07
C ASN A 71 15.91 -14.10 -16.66
N LYS A 72 16.22 -15.40 -16.84
CA LYS A 72 15.43 -16.54 -16.36
C LYS A 72 15.19 -16.53 -14.84
N GLY A 73 15.47 -15.42 -14.17
CA GLY A 73 15.12 -15.07 -12.81
C GLY A 73 13.80 -14.31 -12.78
N ARG A 74 13.14 -14.34 -11.64
CA ARG A 74 11.84 -13.73 -11.31
C ARG A 74 11.66 -12.38 -11.98
N PRO A 75 10.59 -12.14 -12.79
CA PRO A 75 10.28 -10.80 -13.29
C PRO A 75 10.11 -9.85 -12.09
N ALA A 76 10.78 -8.70 -12.15
CA ALA A 76 10.91 -7.77 -11.02
C ALA A 76 9.58 -7.23 -10.46
N ASN A 77 8.46 -7.39 -11.19
CA ASN A 77 7.14 -6.86 -10.84
C ASN A 77 6.04 -7.91 -10.99
N ALA A 78 6.29 -9.17 -10.60
CA ALA A 78 5.23 -10.17 -10.57
C ALA A 78 4.44 -10.09 -9.27
N GLY A 79 3.11 -10.15 -9.37
CA GLY A 79 2.20 -10.13 -8.24
C GLY A 79 0.93 -10.94 -8.51
N ALA A 80 -0.02 -10.83 -7.64
CA ALA A 80 -1.36 -11.40 -7.77
C ALA A 80 -2.41 -10.29 -8.02
N GLY A 81 -3.62 -10.70 -8.34
CA GLY A 81 -4.80 -9.86 -8.40
C GLY A 81 -6.05 -10.67 -8.05
N ALA A 82 -7.12 -9.98 -7.71
CA ALA A 82 -8.42 -10.59 -7.44
C ALA A 82 -9.47 -10.06 -8.43
N ILE A 83 -10.13 -10.95 -9.17
CA ILE A 83 -11.28 -10.60 -10.02
C ILE A 83 -12.45 -10.30 -9.10
N TYR A 84 -12.94 -9.06 -9.11
CA TYR A 84 -14.04 -8.62 -8.24
C TYR A 84 -15.33 -8.26 -9.01
N ASP A 85 -15.27 -8.25 -10.33
CA ASP A 85 -16.42 -8.08 -11.23
C ASP A 85 -16.15 -8.97 -12.47
N ALA A 86 -16.74 -10.14 -12.47
CA ALA A 86 -16.52 -11.16 -13.50
C ALA A 86 -17.16 -10.77 -14.84
N GLU A 87 -18.26 -10.00 -14.82
CA GLU A 87 -18.97 -9.56 -16.02
C GLU A 87 -18.12 -8.56 -16.81
N LYS A 88 -17.53 -7.57 -16.11
CA LYS A 88 -16.67 -6.56 -16.71
C LYS A 88 -15.22 -6.98 -16.80
N GLY A 89 -14.83 -8.12 -16.23
CA GLY A 89 -13.47 -8.60 -16.18
C GLY A 89 -12.54 -7.71 -15.36
N LEU A 90 -13.01 -7.13 -14.25
CA LEU A 90 -12.24 -6.19 -13.44
C LEU A 90 -11.46 -6.93 -12.36
N ILE A 91 -10.17 -6.59 -12.28
CA ILE A 91 -9.20 -7.15 -11.35
C ILE A 91 -8.63 -6.02 -10.50
N VAL A 92 -8.65 -6.18 -9.18
CA VAL A 92 -7.90 -5.31 -8.28
C VAL A 92 -6.52 -5.91 -8.00
N THR A 93 -5.51 -5.05 -7.92
CA THR A 93 -4.13 -5.41 -7.59
C THR A 93 -3.42 -4.21 -6.94
N ASN A 94 -2.12 -4.35 -6.66
CA ASN A 94 -1.31 -3.21 -6.20
C ASN A 94 -0.77 -2.36 -7.36
N SER A 95 -0.59 -1.05 -7.10
CA SER A 95 -0.06 -0.12 -8.11
C SER A 95 1.39 -0.44 -8.46
N HIS A 96 2.20 -0.90 -7.49
CA HIS A 96 3.58 -1.28 -7.74
C HIS A 96 3.72 -2.50 -8.68
N VAL A 97 2.69 -3.37 -8.78
CA VAL A 97 2.65 -4.52 -9.71
C VAL A 97 2.48 -4.06 -11.16
N VAL A 98 1.71 -2.99 -11.39
CA VAL A 98 1.42 -2.45 -12.73
C VAL A 98 2.23 -1.19 -13.04
N ARG A 99 3.28 -0.89 -12.26
CA ARG A 99 4.06 0.35 -12.42
C ARG A 99 4.67 0.46 -13.81
N ASN A 100 4.45 1.61 -14.46
CA ASN A 100 4.98 1.97 -15.78
C ASN A 100 4.56 1.04 -16.93
N VAL A 101 3.44 0.32 -16.81
CA VAL A 101 2.88 -0.49 -17.89
C VAL A 101 1.41 -0.14 -18.12
N GLN A 102 1.00 -0.10 -19.39
CA GLN A 102 -0.41 0.05 -19.79
C GLN A 102 -1.07 -1.31 -20.01
N LYS A 103 -0.28 -2.33 -20.33
CA LYS A 103 -0.75 -3.69 -20.57
C LYS A 103 0.07 -4.67 -19.74
N ILE A 104 -0.63 -5.62 -19.15
CA ILE A 104 -0.03 -6.63 -18.27
C ILE A 104 -0.51 -8.02 -18.67
N LYS A 105 0.34 -9.01 -18.52
CA LYS A 105 -0.04 -10.41 -18.72
C LYS A 105 -0.76 -10.90 -17.46
N VAL A 106 -1.99 -11.39 -17.63
CA VAL A 106 -2.84 -11.99 -16.62
C VAL A 106 -2.90 -13.48 -16.86
N THR A 107 -2.45 -14.27 -15.88
CA THR A 107 -2.54 -15.73 -15.95
C THR A 107 -3.64 -16.19 -15.00
N LEU A 108 -4.70 -16.77 -15.56
CA LEU A 108 -5.83 -17.34 -14.82
C LEU A 108 -5.47 -18.69 -14.20
N LYS A 109 -6.29 -19.14 -13.25
CA LYS A 109 -6.19 -20.53 -12.76
C LYS A 109 -6.26 -21.52 -13.92
N GLY A 110 -5.35 -22.47 -13.95
CA GLY A 110 -5.22 -23.41 -15.07
C GLY A 110 -4.24 -22.98 -16.15
N GLY A 111 -3.54 -21.82 -15.99
CA GLY A 111 -2.43 -21.41 -16.85
C GLY A 111 -2.84 -20.65 -18.12
N ARG A 112 -4.13 -20.35 -18.33
CA ARG A 112 -4.56 -19.53 -19.47
C ARG A 112 -4.09 -18.09 -19.30
N GLU A 113 -3.39 -17.57 -20.33
CA GLU A 113 -2.86 -16.21 -20.34
C GLU A 113 -3.76 -15.27 -21.16
N ILE A 114 -4.03 -14.10 -20.63
CA ILE A 114 -4.81 -13.02 -21.26
C ILE A 114 -4.02 -11.72 -21.08
N ILE A 115 -4.10 -10.82 -22.05
CA ILE A 115 -3.54 -9.47 -21.92
C ILE A 115 -4.60 -8.57 -21.30
N GLY A 116 -4.28 -8.01 -20.14
CA GLY A 116 -5.11 -7.02 -19.45
C GLY A 116 -4.64 -5.61 -19.72
N GLU A 117 -5.58 -4.66 -19.67
CA GLU A 117 -5.33 -3.23 -19.74
C GLU A 117 -5.41 -2.61 -18.34
N VAL A 118 -4.45 -1.76 -18.00
CA VAL A 118 -4.47 -1.00 -16.74
C VAL A 118 -5.42 0.16 -16.91
N LEU A 119 -6.59 0.13 -16.24
CA LEU A 119 -7.57 1.21 -16.28
C LEU A 119 -7.11 2.42 -15.48
N GLY A 120 -6.42 2.19 -14.36
CA GLY A 120 -5.89 3.23 -13.52
C GLY A 120 -5.09 2.65 -12.37
N ALA A 121 -4.21 3.49 -11.81
CA ALA A 121 -3.39 3.14 -10.66
C ALA A 121 -3.27 4.33 -9.71
N ASP A 122 -3.30 4.04 -8.42
CA ASP A 122 -3.17 5.01 -7.34
C ASP A 122 -1.99 4.65 -6.45
N GLU A 123 -0.89 5.36 -6.64
CA GLU A 123 0.35 5.14 -5.86
C GLU A 123 0.17 5.54 -4.39
N ASP A 124 -0.73 6.48 -4.11
CA ASP A 124 -0.97 6.99 -2.77
C ASP A 124 -1.60 5.92 -1.83
N THR A 125 -2.34 4.93 -2.37
CA THR A 125 -2.88 3.78 -1.62
C THR A 125 -2.26 2.46 -2.01
N ASP A 126 -1.39 2.44 -3.03
CA ASP A 126 -0.83 1.23 -3.65
C ASP A 126 -1.91 0.30 -4.24
N LEU A 127 -2.94 0.84 -4.90
CA LEU A 127 -4.00 0.10 -5.57
C LEU A 127 -4.04 0.38 -7.07
N ALA A 128 -4.46 -0.62 -7.85
CA ALA A 128 -4.70 -0.47 -9.28
C ALA A 128 -5.85 -1.36 -9.75
N VAL A 129 -6.42 -1.02 -10.89
CA VAL A 129 -7.44 -1.82 -11.59
C VAL A 129 -6.93 -2.22 -12.96
N VAL A 130 -7.06 -3.51 -13.25
CA VAL A 130 -6.77 -4.09 -14.55
C VAL A 130 -8.07 -4.67 -15.11
N GLN A 131 -8.31 -4.48 -16.41
CA GLN A 131 -9.44 -5.06 -17.12
C GLN A 131 -8.98 -6.13 -18.09
N ILE A 132 -9.71 -7.24 -18.14
CA ILE A 132 -9.53 -8.32 -19.12
C ILE A 132 -10.83 -8.60 -19.86
N SER A 133 -10.71 -9.10 -21.09
CA SER A 133 -11.83 -9.69 -21.84
C SER A 133 -11.64 -11.20 -21.89
N SER A 134 -12.65 -11.96 -21.51
CA SER A 134 -12.60 -13.42 -21.48
C SER A 134 -13.81 -14.02 -22.20
N GLU A 135 -13.55 -14.96 -23.10
CA GLU A 135 -14.62 -15.73 -23.82
C GLU A 135 -15.26 -16.78 -22.91
N THR A 136 -14.64 -17.13 -21.79
CA THR A 136 -15.17 -18.08 -20.82
C THR A 136 -15.57 -17.36 -19.53
N PRO A 137 -16.58 -17.87 -18.81
CA PRO A 137 -17.00 -17.31 -17.54
C PRO A 137 -15.82 -17.18 -16.58
N LEU A 138 -15.74 -16.04 -15.90
CA LEU A 138 -14.76 -15.77 -14.85
C LEU A 138 -15.41 -16.03 -13.48
N ALA A 139 -14.62 -16.45 -12.52
CA ALA A 139 -15.00 -16.43 -11.11
C ALA A 139 -14.69 -15.06 -10.52
N GLU A 140 -15.43 -14.65 -9.49
CA GLU A 140 -15.20 -13.41 -8.78
C GLU A 140 -15.17 -13.59 -7.27
N VAL A 141 -14.57 -12.62 -6.57
CA VAL A 141 -14.58 -12.52 -5.11
C VAL A 141 -15.58 -11.48 -4.65
N ALA A 142 -16.19 -11.72 -3.51
CA ALA A 142 -17.03 -10.73 -2.84
C ALA A 142 -16.22 -9.92 -1.82
N PHE A 143 -16.42 -8.60 -1.79
CA PHE A 143 -15.84 -7.75 -0.77
C PHE A 143 -16.63 -7.80 0.55
N GLY A 144 -15.96 -8.12 1.64
CA GLY A 144 -16.47 -7.96 3.00
C GLY A 144 -16.45 -6.50 3.47
N ASP A 145 -16.82 -6.29 4.73
CA ASP A 145 -16.79 -4.99 5.41
C ASP A 145 -15.62 -4.94 6.40
N SER A 146 -14.55 -4.25 6.02
CA SER A 146 -13.34 -4.14 6.84
C SER A 146 -13.53 -3.33 8.13
N SER A 147 -14.62 -2.57 8.27
CA SER A 147 -14.93 -1.86 9.52
C SER A 147 -15.37 -2.80 10.65
N LYS A 148 -15.81 -4.02 10.30
CA LYS A 148 -16.26 -5.06 11.24
C LYS A 148 -15.17 -6.05 11.62
N VAL A 149 -13.97 -5.90 11.03
CA VAL A 149 -12.83 -6.78 11.32
C VAL A 149 -12.31 -6.53 12.74
N ARG A 150 -11.94 -7.60 13.43
CA ARG A 150 -11.41 -7.56 14.80
C ARG A 150 -10.10 -8.34 14.90
N VAL A 151 -9.20 -7.86 15.76
CA VAL A 151 -7.97 -8.57 16.12
C VAL A 151 -8.30 -9.97 16.65
N GLY A 152 -7.50 -10.97 16.26
CA GLY A 152 -7.70 -12.37 16.59
C GLY A 152 -8.59 -13.15 15.61
N GLN A 153 -9.26 -12.51 14.64
CA GLN A 153 -10.03 -13.22 13.63
C GLN A 153 -9.12 -13.99 12.69
N LEU A 154 -9.52 -15.20 12.34
CA LEU A 154 -8.84 -16.06 11.36
C LEU A 154 -8.92 -15.47 9.96
N VAL A 155 -7.82 -15.54 9.23
CA VAL A 155 -7.71 -15.04 7.86
C VAL A 155 -6.90 -15.96 6.97
N VAL A 156 -7.16 -15.85 5.67
CA VAL A 156 -6.44 -16.57 4.61
C VAL A 156 -5.93 -15.55 3.61
N ALA A 157 -4.63 -15.50 3.37
CA ALA A 157 -4.05 -14.76 2.26
C ALA A 157 -3.86 -15.71 1.07
N VAL A 158 -4.36 -15.29 -0.10
CA VAL A 158 -4.25 -16.08 -1.33
C VAL A 158 -3.45 -15.29 -2.35
N GLY A 159 -2.55 -15.98 -3.05
CA GLY A 159 -1.77 -15.47 -4.15
C GLY A 159 -1.59 -16.49 -5.23
N ASN A 160 -1.10 -16.06 -6.39
CA ASN A 160 -0.78 -16.95 -7.50
C ASN A 160 0.60 -16.58 -8.07
N PRO A 161 1.69 -16.88 -7.32
CA PRO A 161 3.02 -16.57 -7.77
C PRO A 161 3.32 -17.31 -9.09
N TYR A 162 3.56 -16.54 -10.14
CA TYR A 162 3.96 -17.06 -11.48
C TYR A 162 2.91 -17.89 -12.22
N GLY A 163 1.64 -17.95 -11.76
CA GLY A 163 0.60 -18.75 -12.40
C GLY A 163 0.86 -20.27 -12.35
N LEU A 164 1.83 -20.73 -11.55
CA LEU A 164 2.24 -22.12 -11.50
C LEU A 164 1.50 -22.92 -10.43
N ASN A 165 1.22 -22.32 -9.28
CA ASN A 165 0.42 -22.92 -8.21
C ASN A 165 -0.07 -21.81 -7.29
N ASP A 166 -1.35 -21.87 -6.90
CA ASP A 166 -1.93 -20.99 -5.90
C ASP A 166 -1.19 -21.18 -4.57
N THR A 167 -0.76 -20.07 -3.98
CA THR A 167 -0.19 -20.06 -2.63
C THR A 167 -1.25 -19.57 -1.67
N THR A 168 -1.53 -20.36 -0.66
CA THR A 168 -2.47 -20.03 0.40
C THR A 168 -1.72 -20.05 1.72
N THR A 169 -1.79 -18.94 2.46
CA THR A 169 -1.23 -18.85 3.81
C THR A 169 -2.34 -18.52 4.80
N PHE A 170 -2.20 -19.01 6.01
CA PHE A 170 -3.19 -18.91 7.07
C PHE A 170 -2.63 -18.15 8.26
N GLY A 171 -3.45 -17.37 8.93
CA GLY A 171 -3.08 -16.62 10.12
C GLY A 171 -4.27 -15.92 10.77
N ILE A 172 -3.99 -14.87 11.52
CA ILE A 172 -4.98 -14.04 12.19
C ILE A 172 -4.80 -12.56 11.85
N ILE A 173 -5.79 -11.76 12.17
CA ILE A 173 -5.64 -10.31 12.26
C ILE A 173 -4.84 -9.99 13.50
N SER A 174 -3.60 -9.51 13.33
CA SER A 174 -2.68 -9.16 14.42
C SER A 174 -2.84 -7.72 14.90
N GLY A 175 -3.38 -6.83 14.04
CA GLY A 175 -3.61 -5.43 14.35
C GLY A 175 -4.47 -4.73 13.32
N LEU A 176 -5.00 -3.58 13.69
CA LEU A 176 -5.84 -2.75 12.83
C LEU A 176 -5.36 -1.31 12.87
N LYS A 177 -5.73 -0.54 11.84
CA LYS A 177 -5.42 0.89 11.73
C LYS A 177 -3.93 1.18 11.89
N ARG A 178 -3.09 0.33 11.24
CA ARG A 178 -1.64 0.54 11.26
C ARG A 178 -1.30 1.71 10.35
N GLU A 179 -0.69 2.71 10.96
CA GLU A 179 -0.24 3.97 10.34
C GLU A 179 1.25 4.15 10.60
N ASN A 180 1.90 5.06 9.88
CA ASN A 180 3.33 5.41 10.02
C ASN A 180 4.29 4.23 9.75
N VAL A 181 3.88 3.30 8.90
CA VAL A 181 4.74 2.21 8.41
C VAL A 181 5.51 2.60 7.14
N ASN A 182 5.23 3.80 6.57
CA ASN A 182 5.89 4.37 5.40
C ASN A 182 5.80 3.49 4.13
N LEU A 183 4.69 2.80 3.96
CA LEU A 183 4.42 1.95 2.79
C LEU A 183 3.59 2.67 1.72
N SER A 184 2.70 3.57 2.16
CA SER A 184 1.88 4.39 1.28
C SER A 184 1.51 5.72 1.96
N ARG A 185 0.92 6.65 1.22
CA ARG A 185 0.53 7.95 1.79
C ARG A 185 -0.75 7.87 2.62
N TYR A 186 -1.68 7.01 2.21
CA TYR A 186 -2.96 6.80 2.90
C TYR A 186 -2.93 5.44 3.58
N GLU A 187 -2.40 5.41 4.79
CA GLU A 187 -2.24 4.20 5.59
C GLU A 187 -3.41 3.99 6.55
N ASP A 188 -3.93 2.79 6.59
CA ASP A 188 -4.95 2.27 7.52
C ASP A 188 -4.87 0.74 7.54
N PHE A 189 -3.65 0.19 7.51
CA PHE A 189 -3.46 -1.21 7.19
C PHE A 189 -4.05 -2.15 8.24
N ILE A 190 -4.57 -3.26 7.73
CA ILE A 190 -4.80 -4.48 8.49
C ILE A 190 -3.46 -5.19 8.61
N GLN A 191 -3.01 -5.48 9.83
CA GLN A 191 -1.84 -6.30 10.09
C GLN A 191 -2.24 -7.76 10.28
N THR A 192 -1.50 -8.68 9.69
CA THR A 192 -1.69 -10.13 9.81
C THR A 192 -0.36 -10.84 9.99
N ASP A 193 -0.38 -12.01 10.64
CA ASP A 193 0.73 -12.96 10.71
C ASP A 193 0.66 -14.04 9.61
N ALA A 194 -0.43 -14.08 8.83
CA ALA A 194 -0.46 -14.85 7.60
C ALA A 194 0.71 -14.41 6.71
N SER A 195 1.53 -15.35 6.26
CA SER A 195 2.76 -15.06 5.52
C SER A 195 2.45 -14.30 4.23
N ILE A 196 2.88 -13.04 4.15
CA ILE A 196 2.85 -12.22 2.94
C ILE A 196 4.25 -12.27 2.32
N ASN A 197 4.33 -12.66 1.06
CA ASN A 197 5.59 -12.83 0.34
C ASN A 197 5.43 -12.35 -1.11
N PRO A 198 6.53 -12.10 -1.85
CA PRO A 198 6.45 -11.84 -3.28
C PRO A 198 5.65 -12.94 -3.99
N GLY A 199 4.52 -12.55 -4.62
CA GLY A 199 3.59 -13.45 -5.30
C GLY A 199 2.19 -13.49 -4.71
N ASN A 200 1.96 -13.06 -3.45
CA ASN A 200 0.63 -12.80 -2.94
C ASN A 200 0.29 -11.31 -2.77
N SER A 201 1.26 -10.40 -3.02
CA SER A 201 0.99 -8.96 -3.13
C SER A 201 0.01 -8.68 -4.26
N GLY A 202 -1.04 -7.91 -3.99
CA GLY A 202 -2.18 -7.66 -4.89
C GLY A 202 -3.29 -8.72 -4.81
N GLY A 203 -3.02 -9.87 -4.20
CA GLY A 203 -4.03 -10.89 -3.92
C GLY A 203 -4.88 -10.58 -2.68
N PRO A 204 -6.00 -11.30 -2.48
CA PRO A 204 -6.94 -11.03 -1.41
C PRO A 204 -6.48 -11.59 -0.05
N LEU A 205 -6.83 -10.84 1.02
CA LEU A 205 -6.93 -11.34 2.39
C LEU A 205 -8.39 -11.64 2.67
N LEU A 206 -8.70 -12.90 3.00
CA LEU A 206 -10.06 -13.42 3.17
C LEU A 206 -10.38 -13.63 4.65
N ASN A 207 -11.65 -13.41 5.01
CA ASN A 207 -12.21 -13.89 6.28
C ASN A 207 -12.70 -15.35 6.15
N ILE A 208 -13.18 -15.92 7.26
CA ILE A 208 -13.72 -17.29 7.31
C ILE A 208 -14.96 -17.52 6.44
N LYS A 209 -15.59 -16.47 5.90
CA LYS A 209 -16.73 -16.57 4.97
C LYS A 209 -16.26 -16.60 3.50
N GLY A 210 -14.95 -16.40 3.25
CA GLY A 210 -14.40 -16.23 1.91
C GLY A 210 -14.59 -14.83 1.33
N GLU A 211 -14.95 -13.83 2.15
CA GLU A 211 -15.07 -12.44 1.73
C GLU A 211 -13.72 -11.75 1.81
N VAL A 212 -13.40 -10.89 0.84
CA VAL A 212 -12.18 -10.08 0.82
C VAL A 212 -12.30 -8.95 1.84
N ILE A 213 -11.51 -9.00 2.89
CA ILE A 213 -11.42 -7.95 3.92
C ILE A 213 -10.22 -7.02 3.70
N GLY A 214 -9.31 -7.38 2.80
CA GLY A 214 -8.19 -6.54 2.40
C GLY A 214 -7.48 -7.05 1.16
N ILE A 215 -6.60 -6.22 0.59
CA ILE A 215 -5.68 -6.58 -0.49
C ILE A 215 -4.26 -6.58 0.08
N ASN A 216 -3.57 -7.70 -0.03
CA ASN A 216 -2.20 -7.87 0.48
C ASN A 216 -1.26 -6.92 -0.26
N THR A 217 -0.38 -6.21 0.43
CA THR A 217 0.51 -5.26 -0.22
C THR A 217 1.98 -5.46 0.12
N ALA A 218 2.36 -5.43 1.37
CA ALA A 218 3.76 -5.36 1.75
C ALA A 218 4.07 -6.09 3.05
N ILE A 219 5.37 -6.29 3.26
CA ILE A 219 5.97 -6.74 4.52
C ILE A 219 6.98 -5.68 4.99
N ILE A 220 7.23 -5.62 6.28
CA ILE A 220 8.40 -4.91 6.79
C ILE A 220 9.63 -5.80 6.55
N ASN A 221 10.55 -5.33 5.72
CA ASN A 221 11.85 -5.99 5.56
C ASN A 221 12.52 -6.12 6.93
N TYR A 222 12.95 -7.34 7.28
CA TYR A 222 13.54 -7.74 8.56
C TYR A 222 12.58 -8.12 9.70
N ALA A 223 11.24 -8.06 9.51
CA ALA A 223 10.28 -8.54 10.49
C ALA A 223 9.52 -9.77 9.94
N GLN A 224 9.72 -10.92 10.55
CA GLN A 224 8.96 -12.12 10.22
C GLN A 224 7.54 -12.03 10.81
N SER A 225 6.55 -12.59 10.10
CA SER A 225 5.15 -12.64 10.55
C SER A 225 4.49 -11.26 10.76
N ILE A 226 4.94 -10.23 10.01
CA ILE A 226 4.30 -8.92 9.96
C ILE A 226 3.95 -8.61 8.50
N GLY A 227 2.74 -8.96 8.10
CA GLY A 227 2.16 -8.64 6.80
C GLY A 227 1.12 -7.52 6.92
N PHE A 228 0.94 -6.76 5.83
CA PHE A 228 -0.02 -5.67 5.74
C PHE A 228 -0.96 -5.87 4.55
N SER A 229 -2.23 -5.54 4.78
CA SER A 229 -3.25 -5.53 3.74
C SER A 229 -4.04 -4.23 3.78
N ILE A 230 -4.37 -3.70 2.59
CA ILE A 230 -5.18 -2.50 2.41
C ILE A 230 -6.64 -2.87 2.69
N PRO A 231 -7.35 -2.19 3.61
CA PRO A 231 -8.72 -2.56 4.01
C PRO A 231 -9.71 -2.54 2.84
N SER A 232 -10.62 -3.52 2.79
CA SER A 232 -11.60 -3.66 1.69
C SER A 232 -12.50 -2.44 1.48
N ASN A 233 -12.83 -1.68 2.53
CA ASN A 233 -13.64 -0.46 2.37
C ASN A 233 -12.86 0.64 1.65
N MET A 234 -11.53 0.76 1.90
CA MET A 234 -10.65 1.65 1.13
C MET A 234 -10.52 1.15 -0.31
N VAL A 235 -10.34 -0.17 -0.50
CA VAL A 235 -10.27 -0.78 -1.84
C VAL A 235 -11.50 -0.44 -2.66
N LYS A 236 -12.71 -0.69 -2.13
CA LYS A 236 -13.98 -0.38 -2.82
C LYS A 236 -14.08 1.07 -3.26
N HIS A 237 -13.68 2.01 -2.40
CA HIS A 237 -13.72 3.44 -2.71
C HIS A 237 -12.74 3.82 -3.82
N VAL A 238 -11.52 3.29 -3.77
CA VAL A 238 -10.46 3.58 -4.75
C VAL A 238 -10.76 2.95 -6.11
N VAL A 239 -11.12 1.66 -6.14
CA VAL A 239 -11.37 0.96 -7.42
C VAL A 239 -12.57 1.56 -8.17
N ALA A 240 -13.61 2.02 -7.46
CA ALA A 240 -14.75 2.69 -8.09
C ALA A 240 -14.29 3.94 -8.86
N GLN A 241 -13.44 4.78 -8.26
CA GLN A 241 -12.92 5.98 -8.92
C GLN A 241 -11.95 5.64 -10.07
N LEU A 242 -11.09 4.62 -9.89
CA LEU A 242 -10.17 4.19 -10.96
C LEU A 242 -10.93 3.68 -12.19
N VAL A 243 -12.05 2.97 -12.00
CA VAL A 243 -12.90 2.51 -13.11
C VAL A 243 -13.62 3.67 -13.80
N GLU A 244 -14.13 4.64 -13.02
CA GLU A 244 -14.94 5.74 -13.55
C GLU A 244 -14.09 6.85 -14.19
N HIS A 245 -12.92 7.16 -13.57
CA HIS A 245 -12.15 8.34 -13.93
C HIS A 245 -10.70 8.03 -14.36
N GLY A 246 -10.23 6.79 -14.17
CA GLY A 246 -8.82 6.41 -14.38
C GLY A 246 -7.88 6.89 -13.26
N GLU A 247 -8.33 7.77 -12.39
CA GLU A 247 -7.56 8.33 -11.28
C GLU A 247 -8.43 8.57 -10.04
N VAL A 248 -7.79 8.75 -8.87
CA VAL A 248 -8.50 9.02 -7.60
C VAL A 248 -8.47 10.51 -7.29
N HIS A 249 -9.65 11.11 -7.22
CA HIS A 249 -9.84 12.50 -6.83
C HIS A 249 -9.96 12.61 -5.32
N ARG A 250 -9.05 13.35 -4.68
CA ARG A 250 -9.00 13.52 -3.22
C ARG A 250 -9.23 14.95 -2.81
N GLY A 251 -9.98 15.09 -1.71
CA GLY A 251 -10.14 16.39 -1.06
C GLY A 251 -8.79 16.95 -0.61
N TRP A 252 -8.66 18.26 -0.76
CA TRP A 252 -7.50 19.03 -0.34
C TRP A 252 -7.93 20.18 0.57
N LEU A 253 -7.25 20.34 1.70
CA LEU A 253 -7.50 21.41 2.67
C LEU A 253 -6.46 22.53 2.58
N GLY A 254 -5.19 22.20 2.35
CA GLY A 254 -4.10 23.18 2.23
C GLY A 254 -3.55 23.63 3.58
N VAL A 255 -3.18 22.69 4.42
CA VAL A 255 -2.51 22.90 5.72
C VAL A 255 -1.33 21.98 5.89
N GLY A 256 -0.31 22.40 6.64
CA GLY A 256 0.65 21.53 7.30
C GLY A 256 0.16 21.23 8.71
N ILE A 257 0.41 20.00 9.17
CA ILE A 257 -0.13 19.50 10.43
C ILE A 257 0.90 18.66 11.19
N ASP A 258 0.82 18.73 12.51
CA ASP A 258 1.58 17.90 13.43
C ASP A 258 0.66 17.19 14.44
N PRO A 259 1.11 16.10 15.07
CA PRO A 259 0.41 15.53 16.21
C PRO A 259 0.42 16.52 17.39
N VAL A 260 -0.61 16.49 18.22
CA VAL A 260 -0.65 17.25 19.47
C VAL A 260 0.26 16.56 20.47
N SER A 261 1.44 17.15 20.76
CA SER A 261 2.37 16.64 21.78
C SER A 261 1.83 16.79 23.20
N GLU A 262 2.43 16.10 24.17
CA GLU A 262 2.04 16.20 25.58
C GLU A 262 2.19 17.65 26.10
N GLU A 263 3.30 18.32 25.73
CA GLU A 263 3.55 19.71 26.15
C GLU A 263 2.48 20.67 25.60
N VAL A 264 2.14 20.53 24.30
CA VAL A 264 1.08 21.35 23.68
C VAL A 264 -0.28 21.04 24.33
N ALA A 265 -0.57 19.77 24.60
CA ALA A 265 -1.82 19.35 25.22
C ALA A 265 -2.02 19.93 26.63
N GLU A 266 -0.95 19.98 27.43
CA GLU A 266 -0.95 20.59 28.77
C GLU A 266 -1.19 22.10 28.71
N GLU A 267 -0.51 22.80 27.81
CA GLU A 267 -0.63 24.26 27.65
C GLU A 267 -2.07 24.68 27.30
N ILE A 268 -2.72 23.94 26.40
CA ILE A 268 -4.06 24.27 25.90
C ILE A 268 -5.18 23.51 26.60
N LYS A 269 -4.86 22.72 27.63
CA LYS A 269 -5.79 21.93 28.47
C LYS A 269 -6.66 20.95 27.65
N VAL A 270 -6.07 20.26 26.67
CA VAL A 270 -6.68 19.14 25.95
C VAL A 270 -5.99 17.84 26.33
N GLN A 271 -6.64 16.72 26.04
CA GLN A 271 -6.01 15.42 26.22
C GLN A 271 -4.94 15.19 25.13
N ALA A 272 -3.72 14.82 25.53
CA ALA A 272 -2.66 14.45 24.59
C ALA A 272 -3.11 13.36 23.61
N GLY A 273 -2.68 13.47 22.36
CA GLY A 273 -3.08 12.53 21.31
C GLY A 273 -4.51 12.71 20.77
N LYS A 274 -5.22 13.78 21.18
CA LYS A 274 -6.50 14.16 20.57
C LYS A 274 -6.33 15.36 19.66
N GLY A 275 -6.76 15.17 18.41
CA GLY A 275 -6.67 16.20 17.38
C GLY A 275 -5.31 16.26 16.70
N VAL A 276 -5.21 17.19 15.75
CA VAL A 276 -3.98 17.56 15.04
C VAL A 276 -3.85 19.07 15.05
N ILE A 277 -2.63 19.57 15.28
CA ILE A 277 -2.35 21.01 15.29
C ILE A 277 -1.93 21.47 13.89
N ILE A 278 -2.45 22.62 13.47
CA ILE A 278 -2.05 23.29 12.22
C ILE A 278 -0.73 24.03 12.47
N ASN A 279 0.35 23.61 11.79
CA ASN A 279 1.66 24.27 11.81
C ASN A 279 1.84 25.27 10.68
N SER A 280 1.11 25.11 9.57
CA SER A 280 1.12 26.03 8.43
C SER A 280 -0.22 26.04 7.70
N VAL A 281 -0.56 27.17 7.08
CA VAL A 281 -1.74 27.36 6.23
C VAL A 281 -1.26 27.92 4.89
N PHE A 282 -1.60 27.26 3.79
CA PHE A 282 -1.23 27.70 2.46
C PHE A 282 -2.21 28.78 1.97
N GLU A 283 -1.68 29.96 1.63
CA GLU A 283 -2.50 31.03 1.11
C GLU A 283 -3.16 30.63 -0.22
N GLY A 284 -4.42 31.03 -0.40
CA GLY A 284 -5.19 30.68 -1.59
C GLY A 284 -5.80 29.26 -1.60
N ASP A 285 -5.43 28.41 -0.66
CA ASP A 285 -6.04 27.08 -0.48
C ASP A 285 -7.32 27.13 0.38
N PRO A 286 -8.14 26.08 0.39
CA PRO A 286 -9.40 26.02 1.14
C PRO A 286 -9.30 26.44 2.61
N ALA A 287 -8.26 26.02 3.31
CA ALA A 287 -8.01 26.35 4.71
C ALA A 287 -7.83 27.87 4.93
N GLY A 288 -7.00 28.49 4.09
CA GLY A 288 -6.76 29.96 4.16
C GLY A 288 -8.02 30.74 3.90
N ARG A 289 -8.79 30.38 2.86
CA ARG A 289 -10.08 31.02 2.54
C ARG A 289 -11.14 30.83 3.62
N ALA A 290 -11.12 29.71 4.33
CA ALA A 290 -12.02 29.42 5.46
C ALA A 290 -11.59 30.10 6.76
N GLY A 291 -10.44 30.78 6.80
CA GLY A 291 -9.94 31.48 7.97
C GLY A 291 -9.36 30.57 9.04
N LEU A 292 -8.88 29.37 8.68
CA LEU A 292 -8.05 28.55 9.56
C LEU A 292 -6.70 29.23 9.81
N LYS A 293 -6.13 29.02 10.97
CA LYS A 293 -4.89 29.68 11.42
C LYS A 293 -3.90 28.67 11.98
N VAL A 294 -2.62 29.02 11.92
CA VAL A 294 -1.57 28.30 12.65
C VAL A 294 -1.91 28.29 14.14
N GLY A 295 -1.76 27.15 14.79
CA GLY A 295 -2.15 26.92 16.18
C GLY A 295 -3.60 26.45 16.38
N ASP A 296 -4.43 26.37 15.35
CA ASP A 296 -5.74 25.69 15.44
C ASP A 296 -5.53 24.21 15.61
N ILE A 297 -6.32 23.57 16.48
CA ILE A 297 -6.33 22.13 16.64
C ILE A 297 -7.62 21.58 16.07
N ILE A 298 -7.50 20.73 15.06
CA ILE A 298 -8.63 20.06 14.43
C ILE A 298 -8.94 18.82 15.23
N LEU A 299 -10.16 18.75 15.80
CA LEU A 299 -10.65 17.64 16.61
C LEU A 299 -11.53 16.69 15.81
N ARG A 300 -12.37 17.25 14.90
CA ARG A 300 -13.29 16.46 14.06
C ARG A 300 -13.40 17.07 12.67
N ILE A 301 -13.68 16.20 11.71
CA ILE A 301 -13.91 16.54 10.30
C ILE A 301 -15.21 15.85 9.87
N GLY A 302 -16.26 16.61 9.57
CA GLY A 302 -17.55 16.05 9.17
C GLY A 302 -18.13 15.06 10.20
N GLY A 303 -17.87 15.30 11.50
CA GLY A 303 -18.28 14.42 12.61
C GLY A 303 -17.30 13.27 12.92
N SER A 304 -16.34 12.97 12.06
CA SER A 304 -15.30 11.95 12.30
C SER A 304 -14.18 12.50 13.18
N GLU A 305 -13.81 11.79 14.24
CA GLU A 305 -12.69 12.17 15.11
C GLU A 305 -11.35 12.04 14.37
N VAL A 306 -10.44 12.99 14.65
CA VAL A 306 -9.10 13.04 14.09
C VAL A 306 -8.11 13.03 15.26
N ASN A 307 -7.28 11.98 15.34
CA ASN A 307 -6.35 11.79 16.44
C ASN A 307 -4.88 11.67 15.98
N SER A 308 -4.64 11.71 14.68
CA SER A 308 -3.29 11.68 14.08
C SER A 308 -3.28 12.42 12.75
N PRO A 309 -2.10 12.92 12.29
CA PRO A 309 -1.94 13.44 10.94
C PRO A 309 -2.42 12.46 9.86
N SER A 310 -2.09 11.18 9.99
CA SER A 310 -2.52 10.13 9.05
C SER A 310 -4.04 9.98 9.00
N SER A 311 -4.71 10.00 10.17
CA SER A 311 -6.17 9.93 10.24
C SER A 311 -6.82 11.14 9.58
N MET A 312 -6.26 12.36 9.76
CA MET A 312 -6.74 13.57 9.10
C MET A 312 -6.58 13.49 7.58
N ILE A 313 -5.39 13.10 7.10
CA ILE A 313 -5.10 12.94 5.67
C ILE A 313 -6.09 11.95 5.04
N ARG A 314 -6.36 10.83 5.71
CA ARG A 314 -7.32 9.82 5.25
C ARG A 314 -8.74 10.37 5.19
N VAL A 315 -9.23 11.04 6.24
CA VAL A 315 -10.59 11.59 6.28
C VAL A 315 -10.77 12.65 5.20
N ILE A 316 -9.86 13.62 5.09
CA ILE A 316 -9.91 14.66 4.04
C ILE A 316 -9.82 14.03 2.64
N GLY A 317 -8.90 13.06 2.45
CA GLY A 317 -8.69 12.38 1.17
C GLY A 317 -9.87 11.51 0.72
N SER A 318 -10.74 11.06 1.63
CA SER A 318 -11.94 10.29 1.28
C SER A 318 -13.13 11.16 0.87
N ILE A 319 -13.05 12.47 1.07
CA ILE A 319 -14.14 13.40 0.72
C ILE A 319 -13.95 13.89 -0.71
N THR A 320 -15.03 13.83 -1.48
CA THR A 320 -15.01 14.30 -2.88
C THR A 320 -14.71 15.79 -2.95
N PRO A 321 -13.79 16.24 -3.83
CA PRO A 321 -13.55 17.65 -4.07
C PRO A 321 -14.84 18.40 -4.42
N GLY A 322 -14.94 19.64 -3.95
CA GLY A 322 -16.13 20.49 -4.11
C GLY A 322 -17.16 20.38 -2.99
N GLN A 323 -17.06 19.36 -2.15
CA GLN A 323 -17.93 19.23 -0.98
C GLN A 323 -17.55 20.20 0.14
N SER A 324 -18.57 20.70 0.83
CA SER A 324 -18.40 21.53 2.04
C SER A 324 -18.53 20.63 3.28
N ILE A 325 -17.59 20.79 4.21
CA ILE A 325 -17.53 20.05 5.46
C ILE A 325 -17.35 21.01 6.63
N ASN A 326 -17.79 20.59 7.81
CA ASN A 326 -17.52 21.30 9.05
C ASN A 326 -16.27 20.71 9.74
N LEU A 327 -15.36 21.59 10.12
CA LEU A 327 -14.21 21.26 10.97
C LEU A 327 -14.51 21.73 12.39
N ASP A 328 -14.51 20.83 13.34
CA ASP A 328 -14.56 21.19 14.76
C ASP A 328 -13.13 21.45 15.23
N ILE A 329 -12.84 22.68 15.56
CA ILE A 329 -11.50 23.11 15.96
C ILE A 329 -11.48 23.69 17.37
N LEU A 330 -10.32 23.65 18.00
CA LEU A 330 -10.00 24.41 19.19
C LEU A 330 -9.02 25.53 18.83
N ARG A 331 -9.42 26.80 19.05
CA ARG A 331 -8.59 27.98 18.81
C ARG A 331 -8.42 28.75 20.11
N LYS A 332 -7.20 28.78 20.67
CA LYS A 332 -6.90 29.45 21.95
C LYS A 332 -7.84 29.02 23.10
N GLY A 333 -8.15 27.72 23.18
CA GLY A 333 -9.04 27.16 24.20
C GLY A 333 -10.55 27.26 23.89
N GLU A 334 -10.95 27.94 22.81
CA GLU A 334 -12.36 28.07 22.40
C GLU A 334 -12.72 27.06 21.32
N HIS A 335 -13.82 26.34 21.48
CA HIS A 335 -14.39 25.49 20.43
C HIS A 335 -15.03 26.33 19.33
N LYS A 336 -14.72 26.02 18.07
CA LYS A 336 -15.28 26.67 16.89
C LYS A 336 -15.59 25.62 15.82
N VAL A 337 -16.65 25.88 15.07
CA VAL A 337 -16.98 25.10 13.86
C VAL A 337 -16.68 25.96 12.66
N VAL A 338 -15.79 25.47 11.78
CA VAL A 338 -15.37 26.20 10.58
C VAL A 338 -15.84 25.41 9.35
N PRO A 339 -16.79 25.97 8.57
CA PRO A 339 -17.17 25.36 7.30
C PRO A 339 -16.09 25.55 6.26
N VAL A 340 -15.68 24.48 5.57
CA VAL A 340 -14.66 24.52 4.54
C VAL A 340 -15.14 23.78 3.31
N LYS A 341 -15.02 24.38 2.13
CA LYS A 341 -15.25 23.72 0.86
C LYS A 341 -13.92 23.14 0.37
N LEU A 342 -13.80 21.82 0.33
CA LEU A 342 -12.60 21.13 -0.15
C LEU A 342 -12.43 21.31 -1.66
N GLU A 343 -11.19 21.36 -2.10
CA GLU A 343 -10.83 21.35 -3.52
C GLU A 343 -10.13 20.05 -3.89
N SER A 344 -9.98 19.81 -5.17
CA SER A 344 -9.08 18.77 -5.64
C SER A 344 -7.65 19.19 -5.28
N ARG A 345 -6.88 18.26 -4.73
CA ARG A 345 -5.45 18.51 -4.62
C ARG A 345 -4.93 18.83 -6.02
N LYS A 346 -4.56 20.08 -6.24
CA LYS A 346 -3.78 20.42 -7.42
C LYS A 346 -2.53 19.58 -7.32
N ARG A 347 -2.50 18.41 -7.98
CA ARG A 347 -1.20 17.89 -8.33
C ARG A 347 -0.55 19.09 -9.00
N LYS A 348 0.53 19.65 -8.42
CA LYS A 348 1.55 20.23 -9.25
C LYS A 348 1.94 19.05 -10.14
N THR A 349 1.24 18.88 -11.22
CA THR A 349 1.81 18.26 -12.38
C THR A 349 2.98 19.19 -12.62
N THR A 350 4.14 18.88 -12.06
CA THR A 350 5.29 19.02 -12.90
C THR A 350 4.85 18.23 -14.11
N GLN A 351 4.25 18.91 -15.10
CA GLN A 351 4.28 18.44 -16.45
C GLN A 351 5.77 18.18 -16.63
N LEU A 352 6.18 16.94 -16.37
CA LEU A 352 7.21 16.35 -17.15
C LEU A 352 6.60 16.44 -18.56
N ALA A 353 6.67 17.66 -19.13
CA ALA A 353 6.64 17.83 -20.55
C ALA A 353 7.47 16.63 -21.00
N ILE A 354 6.91 15.80 -21.85
CA ILE A 354 7.68 14.82 -22.58
C ILE A 354 8.66 15.68 -23.38
N LEU A 355 9.66 16.19 -22.66
CA LEU A 355 10.83 16.77 -23.25
C LEU A 355 11.47 15.61 -24.01
N PRO A 356 11.84 15.82 -25.26
CA PRO A 356 12.56 14.82 -26.03
C PRO A 356 13.69 14.29 -25.15
N PRO A 357 14.05 13.00 -25.20
CA PRO A 357 14.99 12.38 -24.31
C PRO A 357 16.25 13.23 -24.24
N THR A 358 16.42 13.96 -23.14
CA THR A 358 17.62 14.73 -22.86
C THR A 358 18.76 13.73 -22.78
N ARG A 359 19.82 13.96 -23.54
CA ARG A 359 21.00 13.10 -23.54
C ARG A 359 21.47 12.92 -22.11
N PRO A 360 21.74 11.68 -21.65
CA PRO A 360 22.29 11.46 -20.32
C PRO A 360 23.52 12.35 -20.11
N SER A 361 23.60 13.00 -18.97
CA SER A 361 24.67 13.94 -18.62
C SER A 361 26.09 13.32 -18.61
N GLY A 362 26.22 12.02 -18.86
CA GLY A 362 27.46 11.26 -18.66
C GLY A 362 27.81 11.06 -17.17
N LEU A 363 26.91 11.46 -16.27
CA LEU A 363 27.03 11.26 -14.81
C LEU A 363 26.02 10.20 -14.32
N GLY A 364 25.25 9.61 -15.23
CA GLY A 364 24.27 8.54 -14.93
C GLY A 364 22.90 9.04 -14.43
N PHE A 365 22.58 10.30 -14.65
CA PHE A 365 21.25 10.86 -14.36
C PHE A 365 20.91 11.98 -15.36
N THR A 366 19.64 12.40 -15.37
CA THR A 366 19.15 13.53 -16.16
C THR A 366 18.57 14.60 -15.24
N VAL A 367 18.60 15.85 -15.70
CA VAL A 367 18.08 17.00 -14.96
C VAL A 367 17.09 17.79 -15.81
N VAL A 368 16.24 18.54 -15.12
CA VAL A 368 15.33 19.54 -15.71
C VAL A 368 15.47 20.86 -14.95
N ASN A 369 15.04 21.96 -15.55
CA ASN A 369 15.01 23.24 -14.85
C ASN A 369 14.08 23.15 -13.62
N SER A 370 14.53 23.65 -12.46
CA SER A 370 13.63 23.83 -11.33
C SER A 370 12.85 25.14 -11.50
N GLU A 371 11.54 25.13 -11.18
CA GLU A 371 10.80 26.37 -11.02
C GLU A 371 11.30 27.05 -9.73
N LYS A 372 11.75 28.32 -9.83
CA LYS A 372 12.16 29.11 -8.67
C LYS A 372 10.97 29.26 -7.70
N ASP A 373 11.05 28.61 -6.56
CA ASP A 373 10.22 28.93 -5.41
C ASP A 373 11.01 29.87 -4.49
N SER A 374 10.35 30.85 -3.88
CA SER A 374 10.98 31.87 -3.02
C SER A 374 11.74 31.31 -1.80
N LYS A 375 11.56 30.01 -1.51
CA LYS A 375 12.18 29.28 -0.39
C LYS A 375 13.29 28.31 -0.78
N GLN A 376 13.49 28.06 -2.09
CA GLN A 376 14.52 27.11 -2.56
C GLN A 376 15.63 27.85 -3.32
N PRO A 377 16.89 27.44 -3.19
CA PRO A 377 17.96 27.97 -4.02
C PRO A 377 17.68 27.65 -5.50
N GLY A 378 18.22 28.48 -6.39
CA GLY A 378 18.25 28.14 -7.81
C GLY A 378 19.02 26.83 -8.03
N GLY A 379 18.66 26.10 -9.10
CA GLY A 379 19.28 24.83 -9.39
C GLY A 379 18.58 24.03 -10.47
N VAL A 380 19.02 22.80 -10.70
CA VAL A 380 18.38 21.83 -11.59
C VAL A 380 17.87 20.64 -10.82
N LEU A 381 16.67 20.19 -11.14
CA LEU A 381 16.02 19.07 -10.48
C LEU A 381 16.41 17.75 -11.18
N VAL A 382 16.80 16.75 -10.39
CA VAL A 382 17.05 15.40 -10.90
C VAL A 382 15.75 14.78 -11.34
N SER A 383 15.62 14.54 -12.65
CA SER A 383 14.40 14.01 -13.27
C SER A 383 14.46 12.50 -13.51
N GLN A 384 15.65 11.92 -13.55
CA GLN A 384 15.85 10.48 -13.66
C GLN A 384 17.24 10.08 -13.18
N VAL A 385 17.37 8.94 -12.51
CA VAL A 385 18.66 8.35 -12.12
C VAL A 385 18.75 6.95 -12.70
N ASN A 386 19.84 6.68 -13.44
CA ASN A 386 20.09 5.33 -13.96
C ASN A 386 20.44 4.39 -12.78
N PRO A 387 19.67 3.33 -12.52
CA PRO A 387 19.90 2.44 -11.37
C PRO A 387 21.28 1.76 -11.35
N LYS A 388 21.94 1.67 -12.51
CA LYS A 388 23.29 1.06 -12.64
C LYS A 388 24.42 2.07 -12.63
N SER A 389 24.12 3.34 -12.42
CA SER A 389 25.11 4.42 -12.45
C SER A 389 25.83 4.64 -11.12
N SER A 390 26.94 5.35 -11.17
CA SER A 390 27.63 5.88 -9.99
C SER A 390 26.70 6.80 -9.17
N ALA A 391 25.82 7.55 -9.82
CA ALA A 391 24.85 8.42 -9.16
C ALA A 391 23.90 7.65 -8.24
N ALA A 392 23.31 6.55 -8.73
CA ALA A 392 22.44 5.70 -7.92
C ALA A 392 23.19 5.04 -6.76
N SER A 393 24.39 4.51 -7.01
CA SER A 393 25.21 3.85 -5.97
C SER A 393 25.67 4.81 -4.86
N LYS A 394 25.76 6.11 -5.16
CA LYS A 394 26.11 7.17 -4.21
C LYS A 394 24.89 7.82 -3.55
N GLY A 395 23.67 7.36 -3.86
CA GLY A 395 22.47 7.80 -3.18
C GLY A 395 21.80 9.05 -3.76
N LEU A 396 22.12 9.45 -5.00
CA LEU A 396 21.35 10.47 -5.72
C LEU A 396 19.96 9.95 -6.03
N GLN A 397 18.92 10.76 -5.80
CA GLN A 397 17.53 10.37 -5.94
C GLN A 397 16.77 11.30 -6.90
N LEU A 398 15.69 10.77 -7.45
CA LEU A 398 14.70 11.58 -8.18
C LEU A 398 14.16 12.68 -7.25
N GLY A 399 14.11 13.92 -7.75
CA GLY A 399 13.64 15.06 -6.97
C GLY A 399 14.73 15.80 -6.19
N ASP A 400 15.99 15.34 -6.21
CA ASP A 400 17.12 16.09 -5.68
C ASP A 400 17.34 17.38 -6.48
N LEU A 401 17.66 18.48 -5.81
CA LEU A 401 18.02 19.73 -6.46
C LEU A 401 19.53 19.89 -6.47
N ILE A 402 20.14 19.96 -7.65
CA ILE A 402 21.56 20.23 -7.80
C ILE A 402 21.77 21.74 -7.90
N VAL A 403 22.47 22.32 -6.94
CA VAL A 403 22.68 23.76 -6.83
C VAL A 403 24.06 24.21 -7.25
N ALA A 404 25.05 23.28 -7.32
CA ALA A 404 26.37 23.54 -7.83
C ALA A 404 27.06 22.27 -8.34
N VAL A 405 28.00 22.40 -9.29
CA VAL A 405 28.86 21.34 -9.81
C VAL A 405 30.31 21.86 -9.77
N ASN A 406 31.20 21.11 -9.12
CA ASN A 406 32.61 21.48 -8.92
C ASN A 406 32.82 22.89 -8.33
N GLY A 407 31.89 23.35 -7.47
CA GLY A 407 31.91 24.67 -6.88
C GLY A 407 31.32 25.80 -7.73
N GLU A 408 30.99 25.54 -9.00
CA GLU A 408 30.26 26.49 -9.85
C GLU A 408 28.76 26.33 -9.61
N THR A 409 28.05 27.43 -9.30
CA THR A 409 26.60 27.45 -9.09
C THR A 409 25.86 27.15 -10.39
N VAL A 410 24.74 26.46 -10.28
CA VAL A 410 23.86 26.08 -11.38
C VAL A 410 22.49 26.67 -11.15
N GLU A 411 21.98 27.45 -12.08
CA GLU A 411 20.62 28.01 -12.02
C GLU A 411 19.66 27.34 -12.99
N ASN A 412 20.15 26.75 -14.08
CA ASN A 412 19.37 26.11 -15.12
C ASN A 412 20.13 24.95 -15.81
N GLN A 413 19.40 24.16 -16.61
CA GLN A 413 19.93 23.00 -17.30
C GLN A 413 21.06 23.35 -18.29
N HIS A 414 20.99 24.52 -18.94
CA HIS A 414 22.01 24.92 -19.90
C HIS A 414 23.38 25.14 -19.20
N GLU A 415 23.36 25.78 -18.04
CA GLU A 415 24.56 25.97 -17.22
C GLU A 415 25.08 24.64 -16.67
N PHE A 416 24.19 23.78 -16.18
CA PHE A 416 24.56 22.44 -15.74
C PHE A 416 25.27 21.65 -16.85
N ASP A 417 24.67 21.59 -18.03
CA ASP A 417 25.22 20.88 -19.19
C ASP A 417 26.56 21.50 -19.62
N GLY A 418 26.67 22.85 -19.57
CA GLY A 418 27.90 23.56 -19.89
C GLY A 418 29.06 23.21 -18.97
N ILE A 419 28.79 23.07 -17.65
CA ILE A 419 29.83 22.69 -16.64
C ILE A 419 30.16 21.20 -16.80
N VAL A 420 29.16 20.34 -16.87
CA VAL A 420 29.36 18.89 -16.98
C VAL A 420 30.14 18.51 -18.25
N ASN A 421 29.86 19.19 -19.38
CA ASN A 421 30.55 18.92 -20.64
C ASN A 421 32.06 19.27 -20.62
N LYS A 422 32.50 20.17 -19.74
CA LYS A 422 33.92 20.49 -19.54
C LYS A 422 34.67 19.42 -18.73
N ILE A 423 33.95 18.56 -17.96
CA ILE A 423 34.58 17.50 -17.16
C ILE A 423 34.98 16.36 -18.12
N LYS A 424 36.24 15.94 -18.07
CA LYS A 424 36.75 14.83 -18.89
C LYS A 424 36.13 13.50 -18.45
N GLY A 425 35.83 12.60 -19.40
CA GLY A 425 35.38 11.23 -19.10
C GLY A 425 36.38 10.53 -18.16
N GLY A 426 35.89 9.86 -17.13
CA GLY A 426 36.68 9.22 -16.07
C GLY A 426 37.15 10.17 -14.95
N SER A 427 36.86 11.48 -15.03
CA SER A 427 37.18 12.46 -13.99
C SER A 427 36.05 12.61 -12.97
N PRO A 428 36.39 12.98 -11.71
CA PRO A 428 35.41 13.23 -10.67
C PRO A 428 34.59 14.50 -10.94
N ALA A 429 33.31 14.46 -10.61
CA ALA A 429 32.38 15.59 -10.54
C ALA A 429 31.85 15.67 -9.10
N PHE A 430 31.96 16.83 -8.49
CA PHE A 430 31.45 17.08 -7.14
C PHE A 430 30.16 17.90 -7.25
N LEU A 431 29.03 17.32 -6.84
CA LEU A 431 27.73 17.97 -6.83
C LEU A 431 27.43 18.52 -5.44
N LEU A 432 26.88 19.72 -5.35
CA LEU A 432 26.19 20.19 -4.15
C LEU A 432 24.70 19.95 -4.37
N VAL A 433 24.13 19.07 -3.55
CA VAL A 433 22.76 18.60 -3.65
C VAL A 433 21.95 19.16 -2.48
N TRP A 434 20.73 19.61 -2.76
CA TRP A 434 19.76 19.98 -1.76
C TRP A 434 18.59 18.97 -1.78
N ARG A 435 18.29 18.40 -0.60
CA ARG A 435 17.19 17.47 -0.36
C ARG A 435 16.60 17.76 1.03
N ASN A 436 15.28 17.92 1.15
CA ASN A 436 14.57 18.14 2.42
C ASN A 436 15.20 19.26 3.29
N ASP A 437 15.49 20.42 2.67
CA ASP A 437 16.10 21.60 3.29
C ASP A 437 17.55 21.41 3.80
N GLU A 438 18.18 20.28 3.52
CA GLU A 438 19.59 20.00 3.83
C GLU A 438 20.47 20.02 2.58
N LYS A 439 21.71 20.49 2.74
CA LYS A 439 22.74 20.47 1.68
C LYS A 439 23.79 19.41 1.98
N PHE A 440 24.11 18.60 0.99
CA PHE A 440 25.22 17.64 1.08
C PHE A 440 25.99 17.55 -0.21
N HIS A 441 27.24 17.10 -0.10
CA HIS A 441 28.12 16.91 -1.26
C HIS A 441 28.10 15.47 -1.74
N LEU A 442 28.11 15.29 -3.05
CA LEU A 442 28.10 13.99 -3.71
C LEU A 442 29.19 13.94 -4.79
N GLY A 443 30.14 13.05 -4.63
CA GLY A 443 31.20 12.83 -5.61
C GLY A 443 30.85 11.72 -6.57
N LEU A 444 30.79 12.04 -7.86
CA LEU A 444 30.50 11.09 -8.96
C LEU A 444 31.72 11.00 -9.88
N VAL A 445 31.74 9.97 -10.72
CA VAL A 445 32.75 9.86 -11.79
C VAL A 445 31.97 9.95 -13.12
N ARG A 446 32.42 10.86 -14.01
CA ARG A 446 31.83 10.96 -15.35
C ARG A 446 32.16 9.72 -16.15
N GLU A 447 31.15 9.12 -16.77
CA GLU A 447 31.31 7.97 -17.66
C GLU A 447 32.20 8.34 -18.86
N LYS A 448 32.98 7.36 -19.34
CA LYS A 448 33.94 7.56 -20.45
C LYS A 448 33.22 7.74 -21.80
#